data_4440bf1d21f69a3e2d775e69f4534a47
#
_entry.id   4440bf1d21f69a3e2d775e69f4534a47
#
_cell.length_a   1.000
_cell.length_b   1.000
_cell.length_c   1.000
_cell.angle_alpha   90.00
_cell.angle_beta   90.00
_cell.angle_gamma   90.00
#
_symmetry.space_group_name_H-M   'P 1'
#
loop_
_entity.id
_entity.type
_entity.pdbx_description
1 polymer ?
#
loop_
_entity_poly.entity_id
_entity_poly.type
_entity_poly.pdbx_seq_one_letter_code
_entity_poly.pdbx_strand_id
1 'polypeptide(L)'
;LMFFILAASFITAESLTRRAFPKHIQIWKTWSSNVANSKRVLNDTIFAYLIVPIKLALVGAFYILMERNFGFWSPASSSFDPNYLASIFPWYTGLAISLQAGFWEEMLFRAVPIAAGVLIGQRYNMRFTGLMVAMVVQALIFGAGHANYPAQPSYARVVELFLPSIVVYGMIYLRLGVVFGAITHYVYAVSYTHLTLPTTT
;
A
#
# COMPACT_ATOMS: atom_id res chain seq x y z
N LEU A 1 0.33 -4.83 22.59
CA LEU A 1 -0.86 -4.64 21.73
C LEU A 1 -0.50 -4.71 20.25
N MET A 2 0.43 -3.87 19.76
CA MET A 2 0.82 -3.78 18.32
C MET A 2 1.25 -5.13 17.73
N PHE A 3 2.07 -5.90 18.43
CA PHE A 3 2.49 -7.24 17.98
C PHE A 3 1.29 -8.15 17.68
N PHE A 4 0.28 -8.18 18.55
CA PHE A 4 -0.91 -9.03 18.36
C PHE A 4 -1.74 -8.55 17.15
N ILE A 5 -1.86 -7.25 16.94
CA ILE A 5 -2.55 -6.67 15.77
C ILE A 5 -1.83 -7.07 14.48
N LEU A 6 -0.51 -6.93 14.43
CA LEU A 6 0.31 -7.34 13.28
C LEU A 6 0.16 -8.84 13.02
N ALA A 7 0.35 -9.68 14.04
CA ALA A 7 0.23 -11.13 13.90
C ALA A 7 -1.16 -11.55 13.42
N ALA A 8 -2.22 -10.99 14.00
CA ALA A 8 -3.60 -11.26 13.58
C ALA A 8 -3.84 -10.82 12.12
N SER A 9 -3.33 -9.66 11.71
CA SER A 9 -3.44 -9.17 10.33
C SER A 9 -2.76 -10.12 9.35
N PHE A 10 -1.53 -10.57 9.65
CA PHE A 10 -0.80 -11.52 8.81
C PHE A 10 -1.50 -12.87 8.69
N ILE A 11 -1.92 -13.47 9.82
CA ILE A 11 -2.61 -14.76 9.84
C ILE A 11 -3.92 -14.67 9.06
N THR A 12 -4.70 -13.61 9.26
CA THR A 12 -5.98 -13.40 8.59
C THR A 12 -5.78 -13.19 7.09
N ALA A 13 -4.86 -12.30 6.69
CA ALA A 13 -4.54 -12.01 5.30
C ALA A 13 -4.10 -13.27 4.55
N GLU A 14 -3.19 -14.05 5.14
CA GLU A 14 -2.70 -15.29 4.52
C GLU A 14 -3.82 -16.35 4.43
N SER A 15 -4.59 -16.54 5.50
CA SER A 15 -5.68 -17.51 5.53
C SER A 15 -6.74 -17.22 4.47
N LEU A 16 -7.20 -15.96 4.37
CA LEU A 16 -8.19 -15.53 3.40
C LEU A 16 -7.64 -15.58 1.97
N THR A 17 -6.41 -15.09 1.75
CA THR A 17 -5.75 -15.10 0.44
C THR A 17 -5.62 -16.52 -0.10
N ARG A 18 -5.20 -17.46 0.75
CA ARG A 18 -5.04 -18.87 0.36
C ARG A 18 -6.33 -19.50 -0.14
N ARG A 19 -7.46 -19.11 0.46
CA ARG A 19 -8.80 -19.60 0.06
C ARG A 19 -9.34 -18.90 -1.18
N ALA A 20 -9.16 -17.58 -1.28
CA ALA A 20 -9.68 -16.78 -2.40
C ALA A 20 -8.80 -16.89 -3.66
N PHE A 21 -7.48 -16.98 -3.48
CA PHE A 21 -6.46 -16.95 -4.53
C PHE A 21 -5.40 -18.04 -4.32
N PRO A 22 -5.71 -19.31 -4.50
CA PRO A 22 -4.82 -20.44 -4.16
C PRO A 22 -3.51 -20.47 -4.97
N LYS A 23 -3.44 -19.73 -6.09
CA LYS A 23 -2.24 -19.63 -6.95
C LYS A 23 -1.24 -18.57 -6.47
N HIS A 24 -1.60 -17.74 -5.48
CA HIS A 24 -0.67 -16.77 -4.91
C HIS A 24 0.42 -17.48 -4.10
N ILE A 25 1.63 -16.94 -4.15
CA ILE A 25 2.74 -17.42 -3.33
C ILE A 25 2.40 -17.11 -1.87
N GLN A 26 2.52 -18.11 -1.01
CA GLN A 26 2.33 -17.93 0.44
C GLN A 26 3.41 -17.01 1.00
N ILE A 27 3.05 -16.13 1.93
CA ILE A 27 3.94 -15.09 2.46
C ILE A 27 5.28 -15.70 2.92
N TRP A 28 5.24 -16.72 3.79
CA TRP A 28 6.49 -17.35 4.31
C TRP A 28 7.26 -18.14 3.28
N LYS A 29 6.63 -18.64 2.20
CA LYS A 29 7.30 -19.37 1.14
C LYS A 29 8.12 -18.47 0.23
N THR A 30 7.78 -17.17 0.16
CA THR A 30 8.51 -16.21 -0.69
C THR A 30 10.01 -16.19 -0.38
N TRP A 31 10.39 -16.41 0.88
CA TRP A 31 11.79 -16.42 1.31
C TRP A 31 12.40 -17.83 1.41
N SER A 32 11.67 -18.89 1.08
CA SER A 32 12.26 -20.22 0.98
C SER A 32 13.19 -20.31 -0.23
N SER A 33 14.32 -21.05 -0.12
CA SER A 33 15.34 -21.14 -1.16
C SER A 33 14.77 -21.53 -2.53
N ASN A 34 13.81 -22.45 -2.54
CA ASN A 34 13.21 -22.97 -3.78
C ASN A 34 12.30 -21.94 -4.48
N VAL A 35 11.63 -21.06 -3.71
CA VAL A 35 10.71 -20.06 -4.26
C VAL A 35 11.45 -18.74 -4.52
N ALA A 36 12.28 -18.29 -3.57
CA ALA A 36 13.04 -17.05 -3.69
C ALA A 36 13.93 -17.02 -4.94
N ASN A 37 14.54 -18.15 -5.30
CA ASN A 37 15.41 -18.29 -6.47
C ASN A 37 14.64 -18.51 -7.79
N SER A 38 13.31 -18.40 -7.79
CA SER A 38 12.51 -18.60 -9.01
C SER A 38 12.51 -17.36 -9.90
N LYS A 39 12.48 -17.58 -11.23
CA LYS A 39 12.31 -16.49 -12.22
C LYS A 39 11.02 -15.70 -11.97
N ARG A 40 9.98 -16.33 -11.43
CA ARG A 40 8.74 -15.68 -11.09
C ARG A 40 8.96 -14.62 -10.01
N VAL A 41 9.58 -14.98 -8.88
CA VAL A 41 9.84 -14.02 -7.79
C VAL A 41 10.74 -12.88 -8.27
N LEU A 42 11.76 -13.18 -9.09
CA LEU A 42 12.62 -12.14 -9.67
C LEU A 42 11.81 -11.16 -10.54
N ASN A 43 11.00 -11.67 -11.48
CA ASN A 43 10.21 -10.83 -12.37
C ASN A 43 9.17 -9.99 -11.61
N ASP A 44 8.47 -10.61 -10.65
CA ASP A 44 7.46 -9.95 -9.84
C ASP A 44 8.09 -8.86 -8.95
N THR A 45 9.30 -9.11 -8.44
CA THR A 45 10.09 -8.12 -7.69
C THR A 45 10.53 -6.96 -8.59
N ILE A 46 11.07 -7.23 -9.77
CA ILE A 46 11.45 -6.18 -10.73
C ILE A 46 10.23 -5.33 -11.08
N PHE A 47 9.09 -5.96 -11.36
CA PHE A 47 7.85 -5.24 -11.64
C PHE A 47 7.41 -4.35 -10.47
N ALA A 48 7.50 -4.87 -9.22
CA ALA A 48 7.18 -4.11 -8.02
C ALA A 48 8.02 -2.84 -7.87
N TYR A 49 9.30 -2.88 -8.25
CA TYR A 49 10.16 -1.70 -8.29
C TYR A 49 9.82 -0.75 -9.45
N LEU A 50 9.60 -1.28 -10.65
CA LEU A 50 9.35 -0.46 -11.84
C LEU A 50 8.03 0.32 -11.79
N ILE A 51 7.03 -0.16 -11.05
CA ILE A 51 5.77 0.56 -10.89
C ILE A 51 5.90 1.80 -9.99
N VAL A 52 6.92 1.87 -9.13
CA VAL A 52 7.10 2.98 -8.18
C VAL A 52 7.34 4.33 -8.88
N PRO A 53 8.29 4.49 -9.81
CA PRO A 53 8.46 5.77 -10.51
C PRO A 53 7.22 6.19 -11.29
N ILE A 54 6.46 5.24 -11.85
CA ILE A 54 5.18 5.54 -12.51
C ILE A 54 4.18 6.11 -11.50
N LYS A 55 4.08 5.48 -10.33
CA LYS A 55 3.20 5.97 -9.26
C LYS A 55 3.63 7.35 -8.76
N LEU A 56 4.92 7.59 -8.55
CA LEU A 56 5.44 8.91 -8.13
C LEU A 56 5.09 9.99 -9.18
N ALA A 57 5.27 9.69 -10.47
CA ALA A 57 4.90 10.61 -11.55
C ALA A 57 3.38 10.90 -11.57
N LEU A 58 2.53 9.88 -11.37
CA LEU A 58 1.08 10.06 -11.30
C LEU A 58 0.65 10.90 -10.09
N VAL A 59 1.26 10.70 -8.93
CA VAL A 59 0.98 11.51 -7.73
C VAL A 59 1.44 12.94 -7.93
N GLY A 60 2.64 13.16 -8.49
CA GLY A 60 3.12 14.50 -8.83
C GLY A 60 2.19 15.21 -9.82
N ALA A 61 1.79 14.53 -10.90
CA ALA A 61 0.85 15.07 -11.89
C ALA A 61 -0.52 15.38 -11.23
N PHE A 62 -1.01 14.51 -10.35
CA PHE A 62 -2.24 14.74 -9.61
C PHE A 62 -2.18 16.03 -8.80
N TYR A 63 -1.12 16.23 -7.99
CA TYR A 63 -1.00 17.45 -7.18
C TYR A 63 -0.87 18.70 -8.03
N ILE A 64 -0.05 18.69 -9.09
CA ILE A 64 0.06 19.82 -10.01
C ILE A 64 -1.30 20.21 -10.61
N LEU A 65 -2.08 19.18 -11.01
CA LEU A 65 -3.39 19.40 -11.61
C LEU A 65 -4.40 19.93 -10.59
N MET A 66 -4.44 19.34 -9.40
CA MET A 66 -5.39 19.67 -8.34
C MET A 66 -5.07 20.99 -7.68
N GLU A 67 -3.80 21.34 -7.48
CA GLU A 67 -3.39 22.65 -6.99
C GLU A 67 -3.83 23.75 -7.94
N ARG A 68 -3.52 23.61 -9.25
CA ARG A 68 -3.82 24.64 -10.26
C ARG A 68 -5.32 24.86 -10.49
N ASN A 69 -6.12 23.80 -10.44
CA ASN A 69 -7.54 23.88 -10.83
C ASN A 69 -8.51 23.89 -9.65
N PHE A 70 -8.12 23.34 -8.50
CA PHE A 70 -9.02 23.13 -7.35
C PHE A 70 -8.45 23.65 -6.04
N GLY A 71 -7.26 24.25 -6.05
CA GLY A 71 -6.65 24.82 -4.84
C GLY A 71 -6.21 23.77 -3.80
N PHE A 72 -5.94 22.53 -4.22
CA PHE A 72 -5.41 21.53 -3.31
C PHE A 72 -4.02 21.93 -2.85
N TRP A 73 -3.75 21.68 -1.58
CA TRP A 73 -2.47 21.99 -0.98
C TRP A 73 -2.09 20.95 0.08
N SER A 74 -0.82 20.64 0.18
CA SER A 74 -0.26 19.77 1.22
C SER A 74 1.09 20.29 1.66
N PRO A 75 1.34 20.45 2.97
CA PRO A 75 2.66 20.83 3.47
C PRO A 75 3.69 19.72 3.22
N ALA A 76 4.97 20.08 3.23
CA ALA A 76 6.03 19.08 3.27
C ALA A 76 5.93 18.20 4.52
N SER A 77 6.26 16.93 4.38
CA SER A 77 6.15 15.94 5.48
C SER A 77 6.87 16.38 6.75
N SER A 78 8.05 16.98 6.62
CA SER A 78 8.83 17.51 7.74
C SER A 78 8.14 18.63 8.52
N SER A 79 7.14 19.30 7.93
CA SER A 79 6.41 20.39 8.58
C SER A 79 5.33 19.88 9.54
N PHE A 80 4.83 18.66 9.37
CA PHE A 80 3.80 18.10 10.24
C PHE A 80 4.26 16.93 11.12
N ASP A 81 5.43 16.38 10.87
CA ASP A 81 6.05 15.38 11.76
C ASP A 81 7.49 15.72 12.11
N PRO A 82 7.69 16.74 12.98
CA PRO A 82 9.02 17.14 13.41
C PRO A 82 9.75 16.03 14.19
N ASN A 83 9.03 15.06 14.77
CA ASN A 83 9.63 13.94 15.49
C ASN A 83 10.46 13.02 14.59
N TYR A 84 10.21 13.04 13.29
CA TYR A 84 11.06 12.34 12.34
C TYR A 84 12.52 12.75 12.42
N LEU A 85 12.77 14.06 12.46
CA LEU A 85 14.13 14.62 12.55
C LEU A 85 14.68 14.58 13.96
N ALA A 86 13.82 14.55 14.99
CA ALA A 86 14.20 14.48 16.39
C ALA A 86 14.51 13.06 16.90
N SER A 87 14.32 12.03 16.07
CA SER A 87 14.64 10.66 16.44
C SER A 87 16.17 10.45 16.54
N ILE A 88 16.60 9.48 17.37
CA ILE A 88 18.03 9.16 17.57
C ILE A 88 18.69 8.74 16.24
N PHE A 89 17.95 8.06 15.36
CA PHE A 89 18.40 7.65 14.04
C PHE A 89 17.40 8.10 12.97
N PRO A 90 17.38 9.39 12.58
CA PRO A 90 16.39 9.93 11.63
C PRO A 90 16.33 9.18 10.30
N TRP A 91 17.48 8.80 9.76
CA TRP A 91 17.59 8.02 8.52
C TRP A 91 16.98 6.62 8.61
N TYR A 92 17.07 5.99 9.80
CA TYR A 92 16.50 4.65 10.01
C TYR A 92 14.99 4.70 10.27
N THR A 93 14.51 5.76 10.91
CA THR A 93 13.09 5.92 11.24
C THR A 93 12.21 5.88 9.99
N GLY A 94 12.61 6.59 8.93
CA GLY A 94 11.90 6.56 7.66
C GLY A 94 11.83 5.17 7.03
N LEU A 95 12.94 4.41 7.07
CA LEU A 95 12.98 3.04 6.57
C LEU A 95 12.08 2.10 7.40
N ALA A 96 12.15 2.19 8.73
CA ALA A 96 11.40 1.31 9.62
C ALA A 96 9.88 1.55 9.53
N ILE A 97 9.45 2.81 9.54
CA ILE A 97 8.03 3.16 9.39
C ILE A 97 7.51 2.77 8.01
N SER A 98 8.28 3.01 6.95
CA SER A 98 7.89 2.62 5.59
C SER A 98 7.78 1.10 5.44
N LEU A 99 8.66 0.33 6.08
CA LEU A 99 8.61 -1.12 6.10
C LEU A 99 7.36 -1.62 6.83
N GLN A 100 7.09 -1.07 8.01
CA GLN A 100 5.89 -1.38 8.79
C GLN A 100 4.63 -1.06 7.98
N ALA A 101 4.51 0.15 7.44
CA ALA A 101 3.38 0.59 6.64
C ALA A 101 3.19 -0.32 5.42
N GLY A 102 4.24 -0.53 4.62
CA GLY A 102 4.18 -1.35 3.42
C GLY A 102 3.64 -2.75 3.68
N PHE A 103 4.13 -3.44 4.70
CA PHE A 103 3.65 -4.79 5.00
C PHE A 103 2.30 -4.80 5.69
N TRP A 104 2.13 -4.05 6.76
CA TRP A 104 0.90 -4.08 7.55
C TRP A 104 -0.31 -3.56 6.79
N GLU A 105 -0.16 -2.45 6.09
CA GLU A 105 -1.26 -1.84 5.36
C GLU A 105 -1.68 -2.68 4.15
N GLU A 106 -0.75 -3.32 3.45
CA GLU A 106 -1.11 -4.24 2.37
C GLU A 106 -1.81 -5.51 2.89
N MET A 107 -1.45 -6.01 4.08
CA MET A 107 -2.19 -7.10 4.69
C MET A 107 -3.61 -6.66 5.07
N LEU A 108 -3.73 -5.54 5.79
CA LEU A 108 -4.99 -5.10 6.39
C LEU A 108 -5.95 -4.50 5.36
N PHE A 109 -5.45 -3.68 4.45
CA PHE A 109 -6.30 -2.92 3.52
C PHE A 109 -6.42 -3.53 2.12
N ARG A 110 -5.56 -4.49 1.73
CA ARG A 110 -5.67 -5.18 0.42
C ARG A 110 -6.02 -6.64 0.61
N ALA A 111 -5.16 -7.42 1.26
CA ALA A 111 -5.34 -8.84 1.34
C ALA A 111 -6.64 -9.23 2.08
N VAL A 112 -6.89 -8.66 3.25
CA VAL A 112 -8.07 -8.99 4.05
C VAL A 112 -9.38 -8.63 3.34
N PRO A 113 -9.64 -7.36 2.96
CA PRO A 113 -10.95 -6.99 2.39
C PRO A 113 -11.17 -7.58 1.00
N ILE A 114 -10.15 -7.62 0.13
CA ILE A 114 -10.31 -8.14 -1.22
C ILE A 114 -10.57 -9.65 -1.20
N ALA A 115 -9.79 -10.41 -0.40
CA ALA A 115 -10.02 -11.84 -0.28
C ALA A 115 -11.36 -12.16 0.39
N ALA A 116 -11.73 -11.44 1.44
CA ALA A 116 -13.03 -11.59 2.09
C ALA A 116 -14.18 -11.29 1.12
N GLY A 117 -14.11 -10.19 0.37
CA GLY A 117 -15.14 -9.84 -0.62
C GLY A 117 -15.30 -10.90 -1.72
N VAL A 118 -14.17 -11.45 -2.20
CA VAL A 118 -14.20 -12.58 -3.16
C VAL A 118 -14.87 -13.81 -2.54
N LEU A 119 -14.53 -14.19 -1.32
CA LEU A 119 -15.10 -15.37 -0.65
C LEU A 119 -16.59 -15.19 -0.33
N ILE A 120 -17.00 -14.00 0.12
CA ILE A 120 -18.40 -13.66 0.34
C ILE A 120 -19.15 -13.72 -1.00
N GLY A 121 -18.63 -13.08 -2.05
CA GLY A 121 -19.22 -13.12 -3.37
C GLY A 121 -19.35 -14.54 -3.93
N GLN A 122 -18.37 -15.41 -3.70
CA GLN A 122 -18.44 -16.83 -4.09
C GLN A 122 -19.59 -17.56 -3.41
N ARG A 123 -19.84 -17.30 -2.14
CA ARG A 123 -20.94 -17.93 -1.36
C ARG A 123 -22.32 -17.61 -1.97
N TYR A 124 -22.48 -16.45 -2.61
CA TYR A 124 -23.72 -16.01 -3.23
C TYR A 124 -23.71 -16.10 -4.77
N ASN A 125 -22.75 -16.82 -5.37
CA ASN A 125 -22.54 -16.90 -6.83
C ASN A 125 -22.33 -15.54 -7.51
N MET A 126 -21.81 -14.57 -6.78
CA MET A 126 -21.55 -13.18 -7.21
C MET A 126 -20.08 -12.79 -7.03
N ARG A 127 -19.16 -13.69 -7.39
CA ARG A 127 -17.71 -13.50 -7.14
C ARG A 127 -17.18 -12.17 -7.66
N PHE A 128 -17.57 -11.80 -8.90
CA PHE A 128 -17.09 -10.57 -9.52
C PHE A 128 -17.64 -9.33 -8.78
N THR A 129 -18.91 -9.33 -8.43
CA THR A 129 -19.53 -8.24 -7.66
C THR A 129 -18.87 -8.10 -6.29
N GLY A 130 -18.62 -9.21 -5.58
CA GLY A 130 -17.92 -9.21 -4.31
C GLY A 130 -16.50 -8.63 -4.43
N LEU A 131 -15.77 -8.97 -5.50
CA LEU A 131 -14.47 -8.38 -5.80
C LEU A 131 -14.56 -6.86 -6.03
N MET A 132 -15.48 -6.41 -6.89
CA MET A 132 -15.61 -4.97 -7.21
C MET A 132 -15.99 -4.14 -5.99
N VAL A 133 -16.94 -4.61 -5.20
CA VAL A 133 -17.33 -3.96 -3.94
C VAL A 133 -16.14 -3.87 -2.99
N ALA A 134 -15.40 -4.98 -2.81
CA ALA A 134 -14.22 -4.99 -1.95
C ALA A 134 -13.12 -4.05 -2.43
N MET A 135 -12.89 -3.94 -3.75
CA MET A 135 -11.92 -3.01 -4.33
C MET A 135 -12.27 -1.55 -4.02
N VAL A 136 -13.54 -1.18 -4.11
CA VAL A 136 -14.01 0.18 -3.78
C VAL A 136 -13.95 0.43 -2.27
N VAL A 137 -14.48 -0.49 -1.48
CA VAL A 137 -14.54 -0.35 -0.01
C VAL A 137 -13.13 -0.24 0.59
N GLN A 138 -12.19 -1.09 0.16
CA GLN A 138 -10.81 -1.01 0.67
C GLN A 138 -10.14 0.33 0.31
N ALA A 139 -10.40 0.87 -0.88
CA ALA A 139 -9.83 2.14 -1.30
C ALA A 139 -10.39 3.32 -0.49
N LEU A 140 -11.69 3.30 -0.20
CA LEU A 140 -12.33 4.31 0.65
C LEU A 140 -11.83 4.24 2.09
N ILE A 141 -11.76 3.05 2.68
CA ILE A 141 -11.26 2.86 4.05
C ILE A 141 -9.79 3.28 4.16
N PHE A 142 -8.98 2.90 3.18
CA PHE A 142 -7.57 3.28 3.14
C PHE A 142 -7.39 4.80 3.03
N GLY A 143 -8.11 5.44 2.11
CA GLY A 143 -8.09 6.89 1.96
C GLY A 143 -8.60 7.61 3.21
N ALA A 144 -9.70 7.15 3.80
CA ALA A 144 -10.25 7.72 5.03
C ALA A 144 -9.28 7.60 6.21
N GLY A 145 -8.55 6.49 6.33
CA GLY A 145 -7.49 6.32 7.33
C GLY A 145 -6.33 7.33 7.21
N HIS A 146 -6.19 7.96 6.04
CA HIS A 146 -5.17 8.98 5.76
C HIS A 146 -5.74 10.42 5.73
N ALA A 147 -7.03 10.60 6.06
CA ALA A 147 -7.66 11.94 6.05
C ALA A 147 -7.16 12.86 7.16
N ASN A 148 -6.45 12.34 8.16
CA ASN A 148 -5.78 13.10 9.22
C ASN A 148 -4.47 13.78 8.79
N TYR A 149 -3.98 13.50 7.60
CA TYR A 149 -2.82 14.22 7.05
C TYR A 149 -3.21 15.66 6.73
N PRO A 150 -2.33 16.63 7.01
CA PRO A 150 -2.64 18.06 6.88
C PRO A 150 -2.65 18.50 5.41
N ALA A 151 -3.61 17.96 4.65
CA ALA A 151 -3.87 18.36 3.27
C ALA A 151 -5.15 19.22 3.20
N GLN A 152 -5.23 20.13 2.24
CA GLN A 152 -6.39 20.95 1.98
C GLN A 152 -6.89 20.74 0.55
N PRO A 153 -8.20 20.57 0.35
CA PRO A 153 -9.23 20.36 1.40
C PRO A 153 -9.01 19.05 2.18
N SER A 154 -9.66 18.88 3.33
CA SER A 154 -9.44 17.73 4.22
C SER A 154 -9.64 16.35 3.56
N TYR A 155 -10.45 16.28 2.50
CA TYR A 155 -10.65 15.05 1.71
C TYR A 155 -9.60 14.82 0.60
N ALA A 156 -8.63 15.73 0.43
CA ALA A 156 -7.63 15.63 -0.66
C ALA A 156 -6.89 14.29 -0.66
N ARG A 157 -6.52 13.79 0.52
CA ARG A 157 -5.86 12.47 0.64
C ARG A 157 -6.75 11.30 0.27
N VAL A 158 -8.05 11.39 0.53
CA VAL A 158 -9.00 10.34 0.12
C VAL A 158 -9.07 10.26 -1.40
N VAL A 159 -9.18 11.42 -2.06
CA VAL A 159 -9.22 11.50 -3.53
C VAL A 159 -7.91 11.01 -4.16
N GLU A 160 -6.76 11.46 -3.63
CA GLU A 160 -5.44 11.04 -4.10
C GLU A 160 -5.26 9.53 -4.02
N LEU A 161 -5.61 8.93 -2.88
CA LEU A 161 -5.33 7.52 -2.60
C LEU A 161 -6.35 6.55 -3.21
N PHE A 162 -7.54 7.03 -3.60
CA PHE A 162 -8.62 6.18 -4.08
C PHE A 162 -8.23 5.39 -5.34
N LEU A 163 -7.85 6.07 -6.41
CA LEU A 163 -7.47 5.40 -7.66
C LEU A 163 -6.21 4.54 -7.52
N PRO A 164 -5.10 5.02 -6.93
CA PRO A 164 -3.93 4.18 -6.71
C PRO A 164 -4.20 2.94 -5.87
N SER A 165 -5.10 3.01 -4.89
CA SER A 165 -5.50 1.84 -4.09
C SER A 165 -6.16 0.75 -4.92
N ILE A 166 -6.94 1.11 -5.94
CA ILE A 166 -7.59 0.18 -6.84
C ILE A 166 -6.63 -0.27 -7.95
N VAL A 167 -6.10 0.70 -8.72
CA VAL A 167 -5.40 0.43 -9.99
C VAL A 167 -3.98 -0.05 -9.77
N VAL A 168 -3.28 0.43 -8.74
CA VAL A 168 -1.90 -0.01 -8.45
C VAL A 168 -1.94 -1.17 -7.45
N TYR A 169 -2.23 -0.89 -6.18
CA TYR A 169 -2.08 -1.88 -5.12
C TYR A 169 -3.09 -3.03 -5.21
N GLY A 170 -4.36 -2.73 -5.53
CA GLY A 170 -5.37 -3.76 -5.71
C GLY A 170 -5.04 -4.69 -6.89
N MET A 171 -4.58 -4.16 -8.01
CA MET A 171 -4.20 -4.99 -9.17
C MET A 171 -2.90 -5.76 -8.93
N ILE A 172 -1.91 -5.19 -8.24
CA ILE A 172 -0.71 -5.92 -7.83
C ILE A 172 -1.10 -7.09 -6.94
N TYR A 173 -1.95 -6.85 -5.92
CA TYR A 173 -2.43 -7.91 -5.06
C TYR A 173 -3.14 -9.02 -5.85
N LEU A 174 -4.04 -8.67 -6.76
CA LEU A 174 -4.78 -9.66 -7.55
C LEU A 174 -3.90 -10.50 -8.47
N ARG A 175 -2.81 -9.94 -9.00
CA ARG A 175 -1.94 -10.61 -9.98
C ARG A 175 -0.74 -11.29 -9.37
N LEU A 176 -0.09 -10.63 -8.44
CA LEU A 176 1.20 -11.03 -7.90
C LEU A 176 1.10 -11.53 -6.46
N GLY A 177 0.12 -11.07 -5.71
CA GLY A 177 -0.04 -11.35 -4.28
C GLY A 177 0.47 -10.23 -3.39
N VAL A 178 0.26 -10.38 -2.09
CA VAL A 178 0.45 -9.32 -1.10
C VAL A 178 1.92 -8.92 -0.91
N VAL A 179 2.87 -9.84 -1.03
CA VAL A 179 4.30 -9.56 -0.82
C VAL A 179 4.82 -8.53 -1.81
N PHE A 180 4.44 -8.63 -3.08
CA PHE A 180 4.88 -7.69 -4.12
C PHE A 180 4.17 -6.35 -3.99
N GLY A 181 2.92 -6.32 -3.52
CA GLY A 181 2.24 -5.10 -3.08
C GLY A 181 2.99 -4.40 -1.95
N ALA A 182 3.38 -5.17 -0.93
CA ALA A 182 4.17 -4.66 0.19
C ALA A 182 5.54 -4.10 -0.24
N ILE A 183 6.24 -4.77 -1.16
CA ILE A 183 7.50 -4.25 -1.73
C ILE A 183 7.25 -2.93 -2.46
N THR A 184 6.24 -2.86 -3.34
CA THR A 184 5.88 -1.62 -4.05
C THR A 184 5.56 -0.50 -3.08
N HIS A 185 4.78 -0.79 -2.03
CA HIS A 185 4.39 0.19 -1.02
C HIS A 185 5.58 0.67 -0.21
N TYR A 186 6.41 -0.24 0.27
CA TYR A 186 7.63 0.08 1.00
C TYR A 186 8.56 0.99 0.18
N VAL A 187 8.89 0.60 -1.04
CA VAL A 187 9.79 1.37 -1.91
C VAL A 187 9.20 2.74 -2.24
N TYR A 188 7.88 2.80 -2.50
CA TYR A 188 7.19 4.08 -2.71
C TYR A 188 7.27 4.97 -1.46
N ALA A 189 6.96 4.44 -0.28
CA ALA A 189 6.96 5.21 0.97
C ALA A 189 8.36 5.74 1.30
N VAL A 190 9.40 4.90 1.17
CA VAL A 190 10.79 5.31 1.35
C VAL A 190 11.17 6.41 0.34
N SER A 191 10.87 6.20 -0.94
CA SER A 191 11.19 7.17 -1.99
C SER A 191 10.47 8.50 -1.78
N TYR A 192 9.18 8.46 -1.45
CA TYR A 192 8.38 9.64 -1.16
C TYR A 192 8.94 10.42 0.03
N THR A 193 9.23 9.74 1.14
CA THR A 193 9.79 10.36 2.36
C THR A 193 11.14 11.03 2.06
N HIS A 194 12.05 10.34 1.35
CA HIS A 194 13.38 10.89 1.08
C HIS A 194 13.36 12.03 0.05
N LEU A 195 12.44 12.00 -0.93
CA LEU A 195 12.30 13.08 -1.90
C LEU A 195 11.65 14.34 -1.32
N THR A 196 10.86 14.19 -0.25
CA THR A 196 10.14 15.31 0.39
C THR A 196 10.83 15.85 1.64
N LEU A 197 11.88 15.19 2.15
CA LEU A 197 12.70 15.74 3.22
C LEU A 197 13.50 16.94 2.70
N PRO A 198 13.62 18.04 3.48
CA PRO A 198 14.50 19.14 3.10
C PRO A 198 15.94 18.60 2.98
N THR A 199 16.55 18.81 1.82
CA THR A 199 17.98 18.62 1.68
C THR A 199 18.65 19.69 2.52
N THR A 200 19.28 19.29 3.63
CA THR A 200 20.17 20.17 4.39
C THR A 200 21.34 20.54 3.47
N THR A 201 21.26 21.67 2.81
CA THR A 201 22.43 22.37 2.24
C THR A 201 23.14 23.12 3.34
#